data_21db26df0c6b272753f18576913ed21f
#
_entry.id   21db26df0c6b272753f18576913ed21f
#
_cell.length_a   1.000
_cell.length_b   1.000
_cell.length_c   1.000
_cell.angle_alpha   90.00
_cell.angle_beta   90.00
_cell.angle_gamma   90.00
#
_symmetry.space_group_name_H-M   'P 1'
#
loop_
_entity.id
_entity.type
_entity.pdbx_description
1 polymer ?
#
loop_
_entity_poly.entity_id
_entity_poly.type
_entity_poly.pdbx_seq_one_letter_code
_entity_poly.pdbx_strand_id
1 'polypeptide(L)'
;MNPENRGQETTGPVYAPVPLRTAWSVDLGNGLNGTFVHSNIDGTATFLLPEVRSAAAPTHPTAPAAAQTQYEERAIHLIKVLNACADALDKGEKELVNKGLQMICSLASDDGEPLHRLASLFADAMALRMVQPWQGVCRALGLQKTTPAPETAAARRQFAVMCPFLRIAGTAANYAIIKATQTKNNAVLHVVDLGGANPDQWLLLLRLFATTRPRAGAHDQILRLTIVNEEDEFLSGTAALLASEAARLHVGFQFHPVKLNINQLLSIEPLGVRTGEALVIVSTLQLHRLLADEFAEVAANPHDRKGKKQVHATMTRADALLRDLAGLSPKLMVVTEQEADHNGAEFTGRYRKALKYYGALLDALQESVPARGSAVERAGVERCLLLEEIRDIVACEGAQRRERHEPMLKWAARMDAAGFVPAVMSPDIVAQTGILAHILAGGSTAYRVSREEDGCLFIYRNDDPMFSVSTWRTV
;
A
#
# COMPACT_ATOMS: atom_id res chain seq x y z
N MET A 1 69.19 -3.29 18.34
CA MET A 1 68.69 -4.02 17.15
C MET A 1 67.26 -3.55 16.93
N ASN A 2 67.09 -2.87 15.85
CA ASN A 2 65.88 -2.33 15.21
C ASN A 2 64.90 -3.42 14.74
N PRO A 3 63.65 -3.20 14.18
CA PRO A 3 62.97 -1.92 13.90
C PRO A 3 61.43 -1.92 14.18
N GLU A 4 60.92 -0.73 14.31
CA GLU A 4 59.76 -0.08 13.60
C GLU A 4 58.63 -0.94 13.06
N ASN A 5 57.43 -0.67 13.55
CA ASN A 5 56.25 -0.66 12.63
C ASN A 5 55.26 0.47 13.00
N ARG A 6 55.17 1.45 12.10
CA ARG A 6 54.27 2.59 12.16
C ARG A 6 52.86 2.13 11.74
N GLY A 7 51.90 2.34 12.61
CA GLY A 7 50.48 2.30 12.25
C GLY A 7 50.13 3.51 11.37
N GLN A 8 49.59 3.26 10.19
CA GLN A 8 48.95 4.27 9.37
C GLN A 8 47.55 4.57 9.94
N GLU A 9 47.39 5.81 10.43
CA GLU A 9 46.08 6.40 10.66
C GLU A 9 45.43 6.70 9.30
N THR A 10 44.33 6.02 8.97
CA THR A 10 43.45 6.38 7.86
C THR A 10 42.51 7.49 8.32
N THR A 11 42.87 8.72 7.93
CA THR A 11 42.00 9.88 8.04
C THR A 11 40.80 9.69 7.11
N GLY A 12 39.59 9.53 7.66
CA GLY A 12 38.35 9.60 6.93
C GLY A 12 38.13 11.02 6.38
N PRO A 13 37.30 11.19 5.34
CA PRO A 13 37.10 12.48 4.69
C PRO A 13 36.47 13.47 5.67
N VAL A 14 37.17 14.59 5.85
CA VAL A 14 36.69 15.78 6.58
C VAL A 14 35.62 16.44 5.72
N TYR A 15 34.36 16.37 6.16
CA TYR A 15 33.28 17.14 5.55
C TYR A 15 33.41 18.61 5.95
N ALA A 16 33.64 19.48 4.97
CA ALA A 16 33.57 20.92 5.14
C ALA A 16 32.15 21.36 5.52
N PRO A 17 31.94 22.35 6.40
CA PRO A 17 30.61 22.83 6.77
C PRO A 17 29.92 23.46 5.57
N VAL A 18 28.79 22.89 5.17
CA VAL A 18 27.92 23.43 4.13
C VAL A 18 27.19 24.65 4.67
N PRO A 19 27.16 25.80 3.97
CA PRO A 19 26.41 26.97 4.41
C PRO A 19 24.91 26.69 4.41
N LEU A 20 24.24 27.23 5.43
CA LEU A 20 22.84 27.05 5.79
C LEU A 20 21.83 27.41 4.68
N ARG A 21 21.73 26.60 3.68
CA ARG A 21 20.52 26.40 2.90
C ARG A 21 20.03 25.01 3.26
N THR A 22 18.80 24.90 3.77
CA THR A 22 18.20 23.62 4.13
C THR A 22 17.89 22.82 2.88
N ALA A 23 18.91 22.24 2.28
CA ALA A 23 18.79 21.22 1.26
C ALA A 23 19.06 19.88 1.93
N TRP A 24 18.20 18.90 1.71
CA TRP A 24 18.40 17.53 2.16
C TRP A 24 18.23 16.59 0.98
N SER A 25 19.09 15.58 0.92
CA SER A 25 19.06 14.57 -0.13
C SER A 25 18.24 13.37 0.33
N VAL A 26 17.40 12.86 -0.55
CA VAL A 26 16.70 11.59 -0.39
C VAL A 26 17.40 10.57 -1.26
N ASP A 27 17.87 9.49 -0.67
CA ASP A 27 18.32 8.33 -1.43
C ASP A 27 17.09 7.65 -2.04
N LEU A 28 17.00 7.74 -3.37
CA LEU A 28 15.90 7.15 -4.15
C LEU A 28 16.21 5.72 -4.62
N GLY A 29 17.37 5.17 -4.21
CA GLY A 29 17.94 3.94 -4.78
C GLY A 29 18.59 4.22 -6.14
N ASN A 30 19.41 3.27 -6.65
CA ASN A 30 20.17 3.39 -7.91
C ASN A 30 21.20 4.54 -7.98
N GLY A 31 21.67 5.06 -6.83
CA GLY A 31 22.62 6.16 -6.83
C GLY A 31 22.03 7.52 -7.26
N LEU A 32 20.71 7.64 -7.35
CA LEU A 32 20.01 8.89 -7.61
C LEU A 32 19.69 9.57 -6.28
N ASN A 33 20.38 10.68 -6.02
CA ASN A 33 20.12 11.57 -4.90
C ASN A 33 19.34 12.77 -5.38
N GLY A 34 18.09 12.92 -4.93
CA GLY A 34 17.30 14.12 -5.14
C GLY A 34 17.50 15.13 -4.01
N THR A 35 17.66 16.40 -4.34
CA THR A 35 17.84 17.47 -3.35
C THR A 35 16.59 18.34 -3.29
N PHE A 36 15.96 18.43 -2.12
CA PHE A 36 14.87 19.38 -1.88
C PHE A 36 15.44 20.73 -1.44
N VAL A 37 15.08 21.78 -2.16
CA VAL A 37 15.46 23.15 -1.81
C VAL A 37 14.22 23.94 -1.41
N HIS A 38 14.24 24.49 -0.21
CA HIS A 38 13.17 25.38 0.25
C HIS A 38 13.39 26.78 -0.33
N SER A 39 12.48 27.31 -1.12
CA SER A 39 12.52 28.72 -1.52
C SER A 39 11.85 29.58 -0.45
N ASN A 40 12.53 30.64 -0.02
CA ASN A 40 12.16 31.46 1.14
C ASN A 40 11.05 32.48 0.88
N ILE A 41 10.37 32.51 -0.27
CA ILE A 41 9.49 33.63 -0.60
C ILE A 41 7.99 33.24 -0.56
N ASP A 42 7.65 31.98 -0.76
CA ASP A 42 6.26 31.54 -0.82
C ASP A 42 5.97 30.18 -0.15
N GLY A 43 6.93 29.61 0.54
CA GLY A 43 6.73 28.35 1.27
C GLY A 43 6.67 27.11 0.39
N THR A 44 6.96 27.20 -0.90
CA THR A 44 7.03 26.05 -1.81
C THR A 44 8.39 25.37 -1.73
N ALA A 45 8.38 24.06 -1.51
CA ALA A 45 9.58 23.23 -1.63
C ALA A 45 9.72 22.79 -3.09
N THR A 46 10.84 23.11 -3.73
CA THR A 46 11.13 22.69 -5.09
C THR A 46 12.14 21.53 -5.06
N PHE A 47 11.84 20.47 -5.78
CA PHE A 47 12.76 19.35 -5.96
C PHE A 47 13.68 19.64 -7.15
N LEU A 48 14.98 19.75 -6.90
CA LEU A 48 15.98 19.90 -7.94
C LEU A 48 16.58 18.53 -8.26
N LEU A 49 16.36 18.07 -9.48
CA LEU A 49 17.07 16.90 -10.02
C LEU A 49 18.51 17.31 -10.34
N PRO A 50 19.52 16.48 -10.03
CA PRO A 50 20.84 16.63 -10.64
C PRO A 50 20.68 16.47 -12.16
N GLU A 51 21.44 17.26 -12.94
CA GLU A 51 21.51 17.06 -14.40
C GLU A 51 21.89 15.61 -14.66
N VAL A 52 20.93 14.81 -15.11
CA VAL A 52 21.18 13.45 -15.57
C VAL A 52 21.92 13.57 -16.90
N ARG A 53 23.24 13.40 -16.88
CA ARG A 53 23.92 13.02 -18.10
C ARG A 53 23.25 11.74 -18.58
N SER A 54 22.60 11.82 -19.73
CA SER A 54 21.96 10.71 -20.41
C SER A 54 22.93 9.54 -20.50
N ALA A 55 22.85 8.63 -19.54
CA ALA A 55 23.36 7.29 -19.74
C ALA A 55 22.41 6.65 -20.74
N ALA A 56 22.93 6.24 -21.88
CA ALA A 56 22.17 5.52 -22.89
C ALA A 56 21.34 4.42 -22.20
N ALA A 57 20.04 4.41 -22.45
CA ALA A 57 19.16 3.38 -21.97
C ALA A 57 19.79 2.01 -22.28
N PRO A 58 19.80 1.06 -21.34
CA PRO A 58 20.24 -0.29 -21.65
C PRO A 58 19.32 -0.80 -22.76
N THR A 59 19.85 -0.93 -23.96
CA THR A 59 19.18 -1.61 -25.06
C THR A 59 19.06 -3.07 -24.66
N HIS A 60 17.89 -3.46 -24.15
CA HIS A 60 17.55 -4.88 -24.13
C HIS A 60 17.66 -5.40 -25.55
N PRO A 61 18.32 -6.53 -25.78
CA PRO A 61 18.38 -7.12 -27.11
C PRO A 61 16.94 -7.38 -27.54
N THR A 62 16.50 -6.69 -28.58
CA THR A 62 15.19 -6.88 -29.20
C THR A 62 15.15 -8.34 -29.67
N ALA A 63 14.32 -9.16 -29.06
CA ALA A 63 14.09 -10.52 -29.53
C ALA A 63 13.69 -10.45 -31.00
N PRO A 64 14.11 -11.40 -31.85
CA PRO A 64 13.71 -11.40 -33.26
C PRO A 64 12.18 -11.41 -33.34
N ALA A 65 11.59 -10.64 -34.24
CA ALA A 65 10.15 -10.42 -34.38
C ALA A 65 9.32 -11.71 -34.31
N ALA A 66 9.83 -12.83 -34.83
CA ALA A 66 9.20 -14.14 -34.76
C ALA A 66 9.09 -14.70 -33.32
N ALA A 67 10.08 -14.44 -32.47
CA ALA A 67 10.06 -14.88 -31.08
C ALA A 67 9.07 -14.06 -30.26
N GLN A 68 8.95 -12.75 -30.55
CA GLN A 68 7.97 -11.87 -29.93
C GLN A 68 6.52 -12.29 -30.28
N THR A 69 6.25 -12.58 -31.54
CA THR A 69 4.92 -13.05 -32.00
C THR A 69 4.56 -14.39 -31.34
N GLN A 70 5.51 -15.33 -31.24
CA GLN A 70 5.28 -16.63 -30.58
C GLN A 70 5.02 -16.47 -29.07
N TYR A 71 5.68 -15.52 -28.41
CA TYR A 71 5.43 -15.20 -27.00
C TYR A 71 4.01 -14.64 -26.80
N GLU A 72 3.61 -13.69 -27.64
CA GLU A 72 2.27 -13.07 -27.59
C GLU A 72 1.17 -14.12 -27.83
N GLU A 73 1.34 -15.00 -28.79
CA GLU A 73 0.39 -16.09 -29.07
C GLU A 73 0.24 -17.04 -27.87
N ARG A 74 1.36 -17.41 -27.22
CA ARG A 74 1.36 -18.25 -26.02
C ARG A 74 0.69 -17.54 -24.84
N ALA A 75 0.95 -16.26 -24.66
CA ALA A 75 0.34 -15.42 -23.63
C ALA A 75 -1.19 -15.35 -23.81
N ILE A 76 -1.65 -15.09 -25.04
CA ILE A 76 -3.08 -15.06 -25.37
C ILE A 76 -3.72 -16.43 -25.13
N HIS A 77 -3.05 -17.51 -25.51
CA HIS A 77 -3.53 -18.87 -25.29
C HIS A 77 -3.69 -19.15 -23.78
N LEU A 78 -2.69 -18.82 -22.97
CA LEU A 78 -2.72 -19.04 -21.52
C LEU A 78 -3.86 -18.26 -20.84
N ILE A 79 -4.09 -17.00 -21.21
CA ILE A 79 -5.21 -16.19 -20.71
C ILE A 79 -6.57 -16.83 -21.11
N LYS A 80 -6.68 -17.34 -22.34
CA LYS A 80 -7.91 -18.03 -22.77
C LYS A 80 -8.18 -19.29 -21.97
N VAL A 81 -7.16 -20.09 -21.69
CA VAL A 81 -7.28 -21.32 -20.89
C VAL A 81 -7.65 -20.97 -19.44
N LEU A 82 -7.03 -19.96 -18.85
CA LEU A 82 -7.35 -19.47 -17.51
C LEU A 82 -8.82 -19.05 -17.38
N ASN A 83 -9.32 -18.26 -18.33
CA ASN A 83 -10.73 -17.83 -18.31
C ASN A 83 -11.69 -18.99 -18.55
N ALA A 84 -11.40 -19.90 -19.49
CA ALA A 84 -12.23 -21.08 -19.75
C ALA A 84 -12.28 -22.02 -18.54
N CYS A 85 -11.16 -22.18 -17.83
CA CYS A 85 -11.10 -22.98 -16.61
C CYS A 85 -11.96 -22.34 -15.48
N ALA A 86 -11.93 -21.02 -15.33
CA ALA A 86 -12.76 -20.32 -14.37
C ALA A 86 -14.25 -20.41 -14.70
N ASP A 87 -14.63 -20.27 -15.97
CA ASP A 87 -16.01 -20.44 -16.44
C ASP A 87 -16.54 -21.86 -16.19
N ALA A 88 -15.69 -22.88 -16.40
CA ALA A 88 -16.02 -24.28 -16.09
C ALA A 88 -16.16 -24.52 -14.58
N LEU A 89 -15.31 -23.86 -13.78
CA LEU A 89 -15.35 -23.94 -12.33
C LEU A 89 -16.64 -23.34 -11.76
N ASP A 90 -17.10 -22.21 -12.31
CA ASP A 90 -18.35 -21.56 -11.93
C ASP A 90 -19.57 -22.44 -12.25
N LYS A 91 -19.53 -23.17 -13.37
CA LYS A 91 -20.57 -24.11 -13.76
C LYS A 91 -20.51 -25.46 -13.04
N GLY A 92 -19.46 -25.73 -12.27
CA GLY A 92 -19.23 -27.01 -11.59
C GLY A 92 -18.82 -28.14 -12.51
N GLU A 93 -18.27 -27.87 -13.69
CA GLU A 93 -17.86 -28.83 -14.72
C GLU A 93 -16.47 -29.43 -14.41
N LYS A 94 -16.40 -30.30 -13.40
CA LYS A 94 -15.16 -30.79 -12.76
C LYS A 94 -14.13 -31.39 -13.74
N GLU A 95 -14.56 -32.14 -14.73
CA GLU A 95 -13.67 -32.72 -15.74
C GLU A 95 -13.03 -31.66 -16.63
N LEU A 96 -13.77 -30.62 -16.99
CA LEU A 96 -13.24 -29.49 -17.75
C LEU A 96 -12.27 -28.67 -16.91
N VAL A 97 -12.60 -28.44 -15.64
CA VAL A 97 -11.69 -27.77 -14.68
C VAL A 97 -10.38 -28.55 -14.56
N ASN A 98 -10.45 -29.89 -14.37
CA ASN A 98 -9.25 -30.73 -14.27
C ASN A 98 -8.38 -30.65 -15.54
N LYS A 99 -8.98 -30.72 -16.71
CA LYS A 99 -8.25 -30.57 -17.99
C LYS A 99 -7.65 -29.17 -18.14
N GLY A 100 -8.41 -28.13 -17.78
CA GLY A 100 -7.94 -26.74 -17.77
C GLY A 100 -6.73 -26.57 -16.86
N LEU A 101 -6.80 -27.03 -15.61
CA LEU A 101 -5.69 -26.98 -14.66
C LEU A 101 -4.47 -27.76 -15.16
N GLN A 102 -4.63 -28.96 -15.72
CA GLN A 102 -3.51 -29.68 -16.31
C GLN A 102 -2.81 -28.90 -17.42
N MET A 103 -3.59 -28.25 -18.30
CA MET A 103 -3.04 -27.40 -19.36
C MET A 103 -2.34 -26.17 -18.79
N ILE A 104 -2.94 -25.48 -17.82
CA ILE A 104 -2.31 -24.32 -17.16
C ILE A 104 -1.00 -24.74 -16.52
N CYS A 105 -0.97 -25.82 -15.72
CA CYS A 105 0.24 -26.30 -15.06
C CYS A 105 1.35 -26.72 -16.03
N SER A 106 1.00 -27.14 -17.26
CA SER A 106 2.00 -27.45 -18.28
C SER A 106 2.62 -26.19 -18.92
N LEU A 107 1.97 -25.04 -18.82
CA LEU A 107 2.39 -23.77 -19.40
C LEU A 107 2.91 -22.79 -18.34
N ALA A 108 2.40 -22.88 -17.11
CA ALA A 108 2.78 -22.02 -15.99
C ALA A 108 4.17 -22.35 -15.45
N SER A 109 4.79 -21.39 -14.80
CA SER A 109 6.09 -21.57 -14.12
C SER A 109 6.24 -20.53 -13.03
N ASP A 110 6.70 -20.94 -11.85
CA ASP A 110 6.94 -20.06 -10.72
C ASP A 110 8.15 -19.14 -10.91
N ASP A 111 9.09 -19.55 -11.78
CA ASP A 111 10.32 -18.80 -12.11
C ASP A 111 10.25 -18.16 -13.50
N GLY A 112 9.10 -18.26 -14.19
CA GLY A 112 8.90 -17.76 -15.53
C GLY A 112 8.65 -16.26 -15.60
N GLU A 113 8.26 -15.80 -16.79
CA GLU A 113 7.79 -14.43 -17.00
C GLU A 113 6.52 -14.15 -16.16
N PRO A 114 6.20 -12.86 -15.87
CA PRO A 114 5.09 -12.50 -14.99
C PRO A 114 3.78 -13.22 -15.26
N LEU A 115 3.41 -13.39 -16.54
CA LEU A 115 2.17 -14.10 -16.90
C LEU A 115 2.20 -15.60 -16.56
N HIS A 116 3.36 -16.25 -16.68
CA HIS A 116 3.48 -17.67 -16.31
C HIS A 116 3.38 -17.87 -14.81
N ARG A 117 3.97 -16.94 -14.02
CA ARG A 117 3.84 -16.92 -12.56
C ARG A 117 2.42 -16.61 -12.11
N LEU A 118 1.77 -15.62 -12.75
CA LEU A 118 0.35 -15.31 -12.53
C LEU A 118 -0.52 -16.54 -12.75
N ALA A 119 -0.28 -17.28 -13.84
CA ALA A 119 -1.02 -18.49 -14.15
C ALA A 119 -0.85 -19.57 -13.09
N SER A 120 0.36 -19.74 -12.54
CA SER A 120 0.63 -20.65 -11.43
C SER A 120 -0.18 -20.27 -10.18
N LEU A 121 -0.16 -19.00 -9.78
CA LEU A 121 -0.90 -18.50 -8.61
C LEU A 121 -2.42 -18.70 -8.77
N PHE A 122 -2.96 -18.41 -9.96
CA PHE A 122 -4.39 -18.58 -10.23
C PHE A 122 -4.80 -20.04 -10.36
N ALA A 123 -3.93 -20.92 -10.92
CA ALA A 123 -4.19 -22.35 -10.96
C ALA A 123 -4.30 -22.96 -9.56
N ASP A 124 -3.41 -22.56 -8.65
CA ASP A 124 -3.45 -22.96 -7.24
C ASP A 124 -4.77 -22.54 -6.57
N ALA A 125 -5.16 -21.27 -6.72
CA ALA A 125 -6.39 -20.76 -6.15
C ALA A 125 -7.66 -21.41 -6.73
N MET A 126 -7.69 -21.70 -8.04
CA MET A 126 -8.80 -22.44 -8.67
C MET A 126 -8.85 -23.89 -8.22
N ALA A 127 -7.71 -24.54 -8.07
CA ALA A 127 -7.63 -25.91 -7.53
C ALA A 127 -8.17 -25.95 -6.08
N LEU A 128 -7.78 -24.97 -5.25
CA LEU A 128 -8.30 -24.83 -3.90
C LEU A 128 -9.82 -24.63 -3.89
N ARG A 129 -10.37 -23.75 -4.75
CA ARG A 129 -11.82 -23.56 -4.88
C ARG A 129 -12.54 -24.86 -5.25
N MET A 130 -11.98 -25.65 -6.17
CA MET A 130 -12.58 -26.92 -6.60
C MET A 130 -12.68 -27.93 -5.46
N VAL A 131 -11.64 -28.02 -4.60
CA VAL A 131 -11.57 -29.01 -3.53
C VAL A 131 -12.12 -28.51 -2.18
N GLN A 132 -12.33 -27.21 -2.01
CA GLN A 132 -12.78 -26.59 -0.76
C GLN A 132 -14.07 -27.23 -0.17
N PRO A 133 -15.07 -27.68 -0.96
CA PRO A 133 -16.23 -28.42 -0.41
C PRO A 133 -15.84 -29.71 0.28
N TRP A 134 -14.68 -30.29 -0.03
CA TRP A 134 -14.19 -31.55 0.51
C TRP A 134 -13.23 -31.30 1.70
N GLN A 135 -13.77 -30.87 2.80
CA GLN A 135 -13.01 -30.47 3.99
C GLN A 135 -12.03 -31.55 4.47
N GLY A 136 -12.37 -32.85 4.31
CA GLY A 136 -11.47 -33.95 4.62
C GLY A 136 -10.23 -33.99 3.72
N VAL A 137 -10.41 -33.76 2.41
CA VAL A 137 -9.32 -33.67 1.44
C VAL A 137 -8.44 -32.46 1.74
N CYS A 138 -9.05 -31.30 1.94
CA CYS A 138 -8.32 -30.06 2.27
C CYS A 138 -7.46 -30.26 3.52
N ARG A 139 -8.01 -30.88 4.56
CA ARG A 139 -7.26 -31.18 5.80
C ARG A 139 -6.15 -32.17 5.59
N ALA A 140 -6.40 -33.29 4.86
CA ALA A 140 -5.41 -34.32 4.59
C ALA A 140 -4.22 -33.80 3.76
N LEU A 141 -4.49 -32.93 2.78
CA LEU A 141 -3.45 -32.30 1.96
C LEU A 141 -2.84 -31.04 2.59
N GLY A 142 -3.33 -30.61 3.74
CA GLY A 142 -2.82 -29.41 4.40
C GLY A 142 -3.12 -28.09 3.65
N LEU A 143 -4.12 -28.09 2.74
CA LEU A 143 -4.50 -26.93 1.94
C LEU A 143 -5.13 -25.78 2.78
N GLN A 144 -5.49 -26.07 4.03
CA GLN A 144 -6.00 -25.08 4.99
C GLN A 144 -4.86 -24.38 5.76
N LYS A 145 -3.61 -24.78 5.54
CA LYS A 145 -2.47 -24.11 6.16
C LYS A 145 -2.25 -22.79 5.45
N THR A 146 -2.52 -21.72 6.15
CA THR A 146 -2.10 -20.39 5.76
C THR A 146 -0.59 -20.24 5.95
N THR A 147 0.02 -19.37 5.17
CA THR A 147 1.41 -18.97 5.38
C THR A 147 1.60 -18.53 6.84
N PRO A 148 2.67 -18.97 7.52
CA PRO A 148 2.94 -18.54 8.90
C PRO A 148 2.94 -17.01 9.02
N ALA A 149 2.35 -16.49 10.10
CA ALA A 149 2.22 -15.05 10.31
C ALA A 149 3.55 -14.27 10.16
N PRO A 150 4.71 -14.75 10.67
CA PRO A 150 5.99 -14.07 10.47
C PRO A 150 6.43 -13.99 9.00
N GLU A 151 6.16 -15.01 8.19
CA GLU A 151 6.50 -15.03 6.76
C GLU A 151 5.61 -14.06 5.98
N THR A 152 4.31 -14.05 6.26
CA THR A 152 3.36 -13.09 5.66
C THR A 152 3.73 -11.65 6.03
N ALA A 153 4.12 -11.42 7.27
CA ALA A 153 4.55 -10.12 7.75
C ALA A 153 5.84 -9.66 7.07
N ALA A 154 6.83 -10.54 6.92
CA ALA A 154 8.05 -10.26 6.17
C ALA A 154 7.73 -9.94 4.70
N ALA A 155 6.85 -10.72 4.07
CA ALA A 155 6.41 -10.49 2.69
C ALA A 155 5.69 -9.13 2.52
N ARG A 156 4.86 -8.71 3.50
CA ARG A 156 4.22 -7.38 3.50
C ARG A 156 5.24 -6.25 3.59
N ARG A 157 6.24 -6.37 4.46
CA ARG A 157 7.33 -5.38 4.55
C ARG A 157 8.09 -5.29 3.24
N GLN A 158 8.46 -6.44 2.67
CA GLN A 158 9.14 -6.49 1.39
C GLN A 158 8.30 -5.92 0.24
N PHE A 159 7.00 -6.22 0.23
CA PHE A 159 6.06 -5.64 -0.72
C PHE A 159 6.02 -4.10 -0.61
N ALA A 160 5.97 -3.56 0.61
CA ALA A 160 5.97 -2.11 0.81
C ALA A 160 7.25 -1.43 0.28
N VAL A 161 8.40 -2.13 0.32
CA VAL A 161 9.67 -1.65 -0.25
C VAL A 161 9.67 -1.75 -1.78
N MET A 162 9.22 -2.89 -2.33
CA MET A 162 9.29 -3.17 -3.77
C MET A 162 8.19 -2.45 -4.55
N CYS A 163 6.99 -2.31 -3.98
CA CYS A 163 5.83 -1.76 -4.67
C CYS A 163 5.96 -0.24 -4.89
N PRO A 164 6.13 0.22 -6.14
CA PRO A 164 6.33 1.64 -6.42
C PRO A 164 5.12 2.48 -6.06
N PHE A 165 3.91 1.91 -6.18
CA PHE A 165 2.66 2.60 -5.89
C PHE A 165 2.55 3.00 -4.42
N LEU A 166 2.97 2.13 -3.48
CA LEU A 166 2.94 2.43 -2.05
C LEU A 166 3.93 3.53 -1.67
N ARG A 167 5.08 3.62 -2.34
CA ARG A 167 6.03 4.72 -2.13
C ARG A 167 5.47 6.05 -2.60
N ILE A 168 4.81 6.06 -3.77
CA ILE A 168 4.13 7.25 -4.31
C ILE A 168 3.00 7.66 -3.36
N ALA A 169 2.16 6.71 -2.95
CA ALA A 169 1.03 6.93 -2.05
C ALA A 169 1.47 7.47 -0.69
N GLY A 170 2.48 6.86 -0.06
CA GLY A 170 3.02 7.32 1.23
C GLY A 170 3.60 8.72 1.16
N THR A 171 4.23 9.07 0.03
CA THR A 171 4.74 10.42 -0.20
C THR A 171 3.60 11.43 -0.33
N ALA A 172 2.56 11.12 -1.11
CA ALA A 172 1.36 11.95 -1.23
C ALA A 172 0.69 12.17 0.13
N ALA A 173 0.53 11.10 0.91
CA ALA A 173 -0.02 11.13 2.26
C ALA A 173 0.78 12.09 3.16
N ASN A 174 2.11 11.97 3.18
CA ASN A 174 2.97 12.81 4.01
C ASN A 174 2.87 14.29 3.65
N TYR A 175 2.86 14.63 2.38
CA TYR A 175 2.65 16.02 1.95
C TYR A 175 1.27 16.54 2.33
N ALA A 176 0.22 15.73 2.21
CA ALA A 176 -1.13 16.10 2.63
C ALA A 176 -1.20 16.35 4.14
N ILE A 177 -0.56 15.51 4.95
CA ILE A 177 -0.46 15.63 6.40
C ILE A 177 0.20 16.96 6.77
N ILE A 178 1.39 17.23 6.25
CA ILE A 178 2.12 18.46 6.52
C ILE A 178 1.28 19.67 6.13
N LYS A 179 0.71 19.69 4.93
CA LYS A 179 -0.10 20.82 4.45
C LYS A 179 -1.33 21.08 5.30
N ALA A 180 -2.04 20.02 5.72
CA ALA A 180 -3.23 20.14 6.56
C ALA A 180 -2.91 20.66 7.99
N THR A 181 -1.68 20.49 8.44
CA THR A 181 -1.28 20.78 9.84
C THR A 181 -0.45 22.06 9.99
N GLN A 182 0.05 22.66 8.90
CA GLN A 182 0.84 23.88 8.92
C GLN A 182 0.09 25.13 9.45
N THR A 183 -1.23 25.16 9.36
CA THR A 183 -2.04 26.38 9.58
C THR A 183 -2.45 26.62 11.04
N LYS A 184 -2.13 25.74 11.96
CA LYS A 184 -2.53 25.88 13.39
C LYS A 184 -1.37 25.56 14.33
N ASN A 185 -1.16 26.44 15.33
CA ASN A 185 -0.17 26.28 16.41
C ASN A 185 -0.58 25.16 17.40
N ASN A 186 -0.79 23.96 16.94
CA ASN A 186 -0.98 22.84 17.86
C ASN A 186 0.38 22.39 18.38
N ALA A 187 0.48 22.22 19.70
CA ALA A 187 1.71 21.73 20.33
C ALA A 187 2.05 20.29 19.92
N VAL A 188 1.05 19.50 19.57
CA VAL A 188 1.22 18.09 19.20
C VAL A 188 0.52 17.82 17.87
N LEU A 189 1.27 17.28 16.91
CA LEU A 189 0.74 16.60 15.75
C LEU A 189 0.67 15.11 16.08
N HIS A 190 -0.53 14.55 16.19
CA HIS A 190 -0.74 13.15 16.46
C HIS A 190 -1.16 12.43 15.16
N VAL A 191 -0.30 11.58 14.66
CA VAL A 191 -0.58 10.72 13.50
C VAL A 191 -0.88 9.31 13.99
N VAL A 192 -2.03 8.77 13.61
CA VAL A 192 -2.45 7.40 13.87
C VAL A 192 -2.40 6.61 12.59
N ASP A 193 -1.54 5.60 12.52
CA ASP A 193 -1.43 4.64 11.43
C ASP A 193 -2.21 3.36 11.80
N LEU A 194 -3.24 3.04 11.02
CA LEU A 194 -4.11 1.89 11.24
C LEU A 194 -3.53 0.55 10.74
N GLY A 195 -2.24 0.48 10.44
CA GLY A 195 -1.58 -0.79 10.13
C GLY A 195 -0.65 -0.76 8.93
N GLY A 196 0.03 0.33 8.69
CA GLY A 196 1.10 0.40 7.69
C GLY A 196 2.27 -0.54 8.04
N ALA A 197 2.97 -1.01 7.01
CA ALA A 197 4.11 -1.91 7.14
C ALA A 197 5.44 -1.26 6.71
N ASN A 198 5.46 0.06 6.53
CA ASN A 198 6.61 0.77 5.99
C ASN A 198 7.11 1.89 6.91
N PRO A 199 8.17 1.68 7.69
CA PRO A 199 8.75 2.72 8.54
C PRO A 199 9.36 3.89 7.76
N ASP A 200 9.76 3.69 6.49
CA ASP A 200 10.37 4.75 5.66
C ASP A 200 9.39 5.89 5.38
N GLN A 201 8.09 5.60 5.28
CA GLN A 201 7.07 6.65 5.20
C GLN A 201 7.15 7.59 6.39
N TRP A 202 7.30 7.07 7.59
CA TRP A 202 7.33 7.86 8.82
C TRP A 202 8.67 8.56 9.03
N LEU A 203 9.78 7.98 8.56
CA LEU A 203 11.07 8.69 8.46
C LEU A 203 10.95 9.92 7.56
N LEU A 204 10.33 9.77 6.39
CA LEU A 204 10.11 10.90 5.49
C LEU A 204 9.20 11.95 6.14
N LEU A 205 8.10 11.55 6.79
CA LEU A 205 7.22 12.48 7.50
C LEU A 205 7.99 13.26 8.59
N LEU A 206 8.79 12.59 9.38
CA LEU A 206 9.60 13.21 10.44
C LEU A 206 10.57 14.26 9.89
N ARG A 207 11.22 13.96 8.76
CA ARG A 207 12.10 14.90 8.04
C ARG A 207 11.33 16.11 7.51
N LEU A 208 10.19 15.88 6.86
CA LEU A 208 9.30 16.94 6.39
C LEU A 208 8.82 17.80 7.55
N PHE A 209 8.38 17.20 8.64
CA PHE A 209 7.96 17.90 9.85
C PHE A 209 9.08 18.77 10.43
N ALA A 210 10.32 18.27 10.45
CA ALA A 210 11.48 19.03 10.94
C ALA A 210 11.78 20.26 10.07
N THR A 211 11.59 20.18 8.75
CA THR A 211 11.91 21.29 7.81
C THR A 211 10.83 22.35 7.74
N THR A 212 9.59 22.01 8.05
CA THR A 212 8.43 22.93 7.93
C THR A 212 8.14 23.73 9.19
N ARG A 213 8.91 23.51 10.27
CA ARG A 213 8.75 24.25 11.54
C ARG A 213 9.14 25.72 11.41
N PRO A 214 8.36 26.65 12.00
CA PRO A 214 8.78 28.03 12.13
C PRO A 214 10.05 28.12 12.99
N ARG A 215 11.08 28.81 12.50
CA ARG A 215 12.39 28.95 13.18
C ARG A 215 12.41 29.88 14.40
N ALA A 216 11.39 30.71 14.59
CA ALA A 216 11.37 31.70 15.66
C ALA A 216 10.13 31.55 16.54
N GLY A 217 10.33 31.28 17.83
CA GLY A 217 9.30 31.36 18.87
C GLY A 217 8.22 30.25 18.86
N ALA A 218 8.34 29.23 18.02
CA ALA A 218 7.47 28.08 18.12
C ALA A 218 7.86 27.26 19.35
N HIS A 219 6.93 27.07 20.26
CA HIS A 219 7.02 26.00 21.25
C HIS A 219 7.39 24.70 20.56
N ASP A 220 8.15 23.85 21.23
CA ASP A 220 8.61 22.56 20.72
C ASP A 220 7.42 21.73 20.29
N GLN A 221 7.05 21.81 18.99
CA GLN A 221 6.03 20.96 18.44
C GLN A 221 6.49 19.52 18.49
N ILE A 222 5.63 18.65 18.98
CA ILE A 222 5.88 17.23 19.13
C ILE A 222 5.16 16.48 17.99
N LEU A 223 5.86 15.60 17.31
CA LEU A 223 5.26 14.59 16.48
C LEU A 223 4.99 13.35 17.34
N ARG A 224 3.72 13.01 17.51
CA ARG A 224 3.30 11.77 18.15
C ARG A 224 2.82 10.82 17.08
N LEU A 225 3.35 9.59 17.07
CA LEU A 225 2.99 8.56 16.12
C LEU A 225 2.44 7.33 16.86
N THR A 226 1.20 6.99 16.59
CA THR A 226 0.57 5.72 17.02
C THR A 226 0.56 4.78 15.84
N ILE A 227 1.07 3.55 16.00
CA ILE A 227 1.00 2.51 14.96
C ILE A 227 0.27 1.29 15.50
N VAL A 228 -0.77 0.87 14.78
CA VAL A 228 -1.49 -0.39 15.02
C VAL A 228 -0.80 -1.48 14.20
N ASN A 229 -0.15 -2.43 14.87
CA ASN A 229 0.49 -3.57 14.22
C ASN A 229 0.64 -4.72 15.23
N GLU A 230 0.47 -5.97 14.79
CA GLU A 230 0.55 -7.14 15.67
C GLU A 230 1.99 -7.61 15.96
N GLU A 231 2.99 -7.11 15.21
CA GLU A 231 4.38 -7.54 15.30
C GLU A 231 5.20 -6.66 16.26
N ASP A 232 5.59 -7.23 17.41
CA ASP A 232 6.42 -6.52 18.39
C ASP A 232 7.78 -6.07 17.82
N GLU A 233 8.42 -6.93 17.02
CA GLU A 233 9.71 -6.63 16.43
C GLU A 233 9.62 -5.45 15.47
N PHE A 234 8.58 -5.40 14.65
CA PHE A 234 8.31 -4.27 13.77
C PHE A 234 8.07 -2.98 14.56
N LEU A 235 7.22 -3.03 15.59
CA LEU A 235 6.91 -1.86 16.42
C LEU A 235 8.14 -1.34 17.14
N SER A 236 8.92 -2.22 17.79
CA SER A 236 10.12 -1.84 18.55
C SER A 236 11.24 -1.33 17.63
N GLY A 237 11.45 -1.98 16.49
CA GLY A 237 12.43 -1.56 15.48
C GLY A 237 12.07 -0.19 14.89
N THR A 238 10.80 0.02 14.56
CA THR A 238 10.29 1.31 14.06
C THR A 238 10.44 2.41 15.11
N ALA A 239 10.11 2.12 16.36
CA ALA A 239 10.27 3.08 17.46
C ALA A 239 11.73 3.50 17.62
N ALA A 240 12.67 2.56 17.64
CA ALA A 240 14.10 2.85 17.78
C ALA A 240 14.64 3.67 16.60
N LEU A 241 14.26 3.30 15.37
CA LEU A 241 14.65 3.99 14.14
C LEU A 241 14.18 5.45 14.15
N LEU A 242 12.91 5.68 14.44
CA LEU A 242 12.30 7.02 14.42
C LEU A 242 12.79 7.87 15.59
N ALA A 243 12.99 7.29 16.77
CA ALA A 243 13.55 8.02 17.93
C ALA A 243 14.99 8.49 17.65
N SER A 244 15.81 7.65 17.03
CA SER A 244 17.17 8.02 16.62
C SER A 244 17.18 9.17 15.61
N GLU A 245 16.32 9.11 14.61
CA GLU A 245 16.22 10.19 13.59
C GLU A 245 15.64 11.48 14.19
N ALA A 246 14.64 11.38 15.08
CA ALA A 246 14.07 12.53 15.78
C ALA A 246 15.13 13.26 16.63
N ALA A 247 15.96 12.51 17.36
CA ALA A 247 17.07 13.06 18.11
C ALA A 247 18.07 13.79 17.20
N ARG A 248 18.43 13.19 16.06
CA ARG A 248 19.31 13.78 15.05
C ARG A 248 18.75 15.09 14.46
N LEU A 249 17.43 15.16 14.28
CA LEU A 249 16.73 16.33 13.75
C LEU A 249 16.32 17.34 14.81
N HIS A 250 16.58 17.07 16.10
CA HIS A 250 16.13 17.87 17.23
C HIS A 250 14.60 18.10 17.22
N VAL A 251 13.84 17.03 16.95
CA VAL A 251 12.37 17.01 16.92
C VAL A 251 11.85 16.34 18.18
N GLY A 252 10.88 16.95 18.86
CA GLY A 252 10.10 16.28 19.91
C GLY A 252 9.31 15.12 19.28
N PHE A 253 9.55 13.90 19.77
CA PHE A 253 8.92 12.70 19.20
C PHE A 253 8.36 11.80 20.31
N GLN A 254 7.17 11.27 20.09
CA GLN A 254 6.53 10.28 20.95
C GLN A 254 6.02 9.13 20.10
N PHE A 255 6.34 7.89 20.49
CA PHE A 255 5.84 6.69 19.83
C PHE A 255 4.85 5.96 20.75
N HIS A 256 3.70 5.56 20.19
CA HIS A 256 2.67 4.82 20.88
C HIS A 256 2.35 3.53 20.11
N PRO A 257 2.91 2.37 20.50
CA PRO A 257 2.62 1.11 19.85
C PRO A 257 1.25 0.58 20.29
N VAL A 258 0.43 0.12 19.34
CA VAL A 258 -0.82 -0.59 19.59
C VAL A 258 -0.67 -1.99 19.02
N LYS A 259 -0.43 -2.96 19.88
CA LYS A 259 -0.14 -4.35 19.50
C LYS A 259 -1.44 -5.10 19.18
N LEU A 260 -2.06 -4.75 18.06
CA LEU A 260 -3.30 -5.35 17.56
C LEU A 260 -3.24 -5.47 16.03
N ASN A 261 -3.95 -6.45 15.51
CA ASN A 261 -4.37 -6.43 14.11
C ASN A 261 -5.59 -5.52 13.97
N ILE A 262 -5.79 -4.87 12.83
CA ILE A 262 -6.96 -4.00 12.61
C ILE A 262 -8.28 -4.74 12.82
N ASN A 263 -8.33 -6.04 12.54
CA ASN A 263 -9.51 -6.87 12.82
C ASN A 263 -9.79 -7.05 14.32
N GLN A 264 -8.85 -6.76 15.21
CA GLN A 264 -8.98 -6.82 16.65
C GLN A 264 -9.25 -5.46 17.28
N LEU A 265 -9.14 -4.37 16.50
CA LEU A 265 -9.45 -3.02 16.96
C LEU A 265 -10.96 -2.83 17.06
N LEU A 266 -11.54 -3.23 18.19
CA LEU A 266 -12.98 -3.20 18.45
C LEU A 266 -13.46 -1.83 18.94
N SER A 267 -12.56 -0.97 19.41
CA SER A 267 -12.84 0.39 19.86
C SER A 267 -11.67 1.29 19.51
N ILE A 268 -11.88 2.61 19.54
CA ILE A 268 -10.86 3.62 19.24
C ILE A 268 -9.98 4.00 20.45
N GLU A 269 -10.32 3.54 21.65
CA GLU A 269 -9.59 3.86 22.89
C GLU A 269 -8.12 3.48 22.86
N PRO A 270 -7.71 2.30 22.31
CA PRO A 270 -6.29 1.94 22.23
C PRO A 270 -5.45 2.92 21.41
N LEU A 271 -6.07 3.70 20.51
CA LEU A 271 -5.35 4.69 19.69
C LEU A 271 -4.79 5.84 20.53
N GLY A 272 -5.25 6.00 21.77
CA GLY A 272 -4.72 6.95 22.75
C GLY A 272 -4.85 8.41 22.33
N VAL A 273 -5.89 8.78 21.59
CA VAL A 273 -6.15 10.16 21.15
C VAL A 273 -6.46 11.06 22.33
N ARG A 274 -5.89 12.27 22.35
CA ARG A 274 -6.08 13.25 23.42
C ARG A 274 -6.69 14.54 22.88
N THR A 275 -7.49 15.17 23.70
CA THR A 275 -8.08 16.48 23.38
C THR A 275 -6.99 17.53 23.17
N GLY A 276 -7.12 18.36 22.13
CA GLY A 276 -6.20 19.45 21.83
C GLY A 276 -5.04 19.06 20.90
N GLU A 277 -4.85 17.79 20.57
CA GLU A 277 -3.89 17.35 19.56
C GLU A 277 -4.41 17.64 18.13
N ALA A 278 -3.52 17.92 17.19
CA ALA A 278 -3.85 17.90 15.76
C ALA A 278 -3.87 16.44 15.28
N LEU A 279 -5.05 15.82 15.32
CA LEU A 279 -5.19 14.41 14.95
C LEU A 279 -5.21 14.23 13.43
N VAL A 280 -4.40 13.29 12.95
CA VAL A 280 -4.42 12.77 11.59
C VAL A 280 -4.52 11.25 11.66
N ILE A 281 -5.37 10.68 10.82
CA ILE A 281 -5.55 9.23 10.72
C ILE A 281 -5.09 8.77 9.34
N VAL A 282 -4.31 7.71 9.28
CA VAL A 282 -3.81 7.11 8.03
C VAL A 282 -4.18 5.65 7.98
N SER A 283 -4.78 5.23 6.89
CA SER A 283 -5.07 3.83 6.59
C SER A 283 -4.46 3.45 5.25
N THR A 284 -3.59 2.44 5.26
CA THR A 284 -2.96 1.93 4.04
C THR A 284 -3.23 0.45 3.91
N LEU A 285 -4.08 0.06 2.95
CA LEU A 285 -4.45 -1.32 2.63
C LEU A 285 -5.04 -2.10 3.82
N GLN A 286 -5.89 -1.45 4.61
CA GLN A 286 -6.46 -2.07 5.81
C GLN A 286 -7.99 -2.17 5.80
N LEU A 287 -8.68 -1.16 5.26
CA LEU A 287 -10.14 -1.05 5.40
C LEU A 287 -10.91 -2.12 4.63
N HIS A 288 -10.41 -2.53 3.45
CA HIS A 288 -11.07 -3.55 2.62
C HIS A 288 -11.24 -4.90 3.34
N ARG A 289 -10.37 -5.21 4.32
CA ARG A 289 -10.43 -6.45 5.11
C ARG A 289 -11.57 -6.46 6.12
N LEU A 290 -12.02 -5.29 6.54
CA LEU A 290 -13.12 -5.10 7.47
C LEU A 290 -14.50 -5.19 6.80
N LEU A 291 -14.55 -5.31 5.47
CA LEU A 291 -15.82 -5.46 4.72
C LEU A 291 -16.41 -6.87 4.80
N ALA A 292 -15.64 -7.85 5.29
CA ALA A 292 -16.11 -9.23 5.44
C ALA A 292 -17.04 -9.43 6.65
N ASP A 293 -16.90 -8.59 7.67
CA ASP A 293 -17.66 -8.69 8.91
C ASP A 293 -18.90 -7.80 8.80
N GLU A 294 -20.04 -8.41 8.47
CA GLU A 294 -21.34 -7.76 8.35
C GLU A 294 -22.19 -8.03 9.58
N PHE A 295 -22.86 -7.03 10.12
CA PHE A 295 -23.81 -7.16 11.21
C PHE A 295 -25.06 -6.32 10.93
N ALA A 296 -26.20 -6.76 11.47
CA ALA A 296 -27.47 -6.04 11.34
C ALA A 296 -27.43 -4.77 12.21
N GLU A 297 -27.59 -3.61 11.61
CA GLU A 297 -27.83 -2.38 12.37
C GLU A 297 -29.24 -2.44 12.97
N VAL A 298 -29.34 -2.46 14.30
CA VAL A 298 -30.62 -2.29 14.98
C VAL A 298 -31.00 -0.83 14.85
N ALA A 299 -31.90 -0.53 13.92
CA ALA A 299 -32.41 0.82 13.75
C ALA A 299 -33.04 1.28 15.09
N ALA A 300 -32.39 2.23 15.75
CA ALA A 300 -32.89 2.87 16.98
C ALA A 300 -34.03 3.84 16.66
N ASN A 301 -35.20 3.30 16.25
CA ASN A 301 -36.40 4.08 16.15
C ASN A 301 -37.60 3.32 16.73
N PRO A 302 -37.95 3.55 18.05
CA PRO A 302 -39.05 2.89 18.70
C PRO A 302 -40.43 3.33 18.24
N HIS A 303 -40.58 4.24 17.29
CA HIS A 303 -41.89 4.89 17.03
C HIS A 303 -42.56 4.60 15.68
N ASP A 304 -42.05 3.70 14.85
CA ASP A 304 -42.75 3.35 13.63
C ASP A 304 -43.64 2.10 13.80
N ARG A 305 -44.86 2.34 14.31
CA ARG A 305 -45.90 1.33 14.56
C ARG A 305 -46.72 0.93 13.32
N LYS A 306 -46.18 1.12 12.11
CA LYS A 306 -46.83 0.66 10.88
C LYS A 306 -45.94 -0.37 10.17
N GLY A 307 -46.39 -1.65 10.25
CA GLY A 307 -45.80 -2.87 9.72
C GLY A 307 -45.27 -2.87 8.28
N LYS A 308 -44.33 -1.98 7.93
CA LYS A 308 -43.50 -2.12 6.77
C LYS A 308 -42.27 -2.97 7.14
N LYS A 309 -42.00 -4.01 6.37
CA LYS A 309 -40.77 -4.79 6.48
C LYS A 309 -39.59 -3.84 6.68
N GLN A 310 -39.03 -3.83 7.91
CA GLN A 310 -37.76 -3.16 8.16
C GLN A 310 -36.73 -3.80 7.24
N VAL A 311 -36.25 -3.05 6.27
CA VAL A 311 -35.03 -3.39 5.54
C VAL A 311 -33.91 -3.15 6.55
N HIS A 312 -33.42 -4.22 7.17
CA HIS A 312 -32.20 -4.15 7.99
C HIS A 312 -31.06 -3.78 7.03
N ALA A 313 -30.60 -2.54 7.11
CA ALA A 313 -29.36 -2.17 6.46
C ALA A 313 -28.23 -2.96 7.14
N THR A 314 -27.51 -3.78 6.38
CA THR A 314 -26.32 -4.44 6.87
C THR A 314 -25.20 -3.40 6.93
N MET A 315 -24.58 -3.26 8.10
CA MET A 315 -23.42 -2.40 8.30
C MET A 315 -22.17 -3.28 8.38
N THR A 316 -21.13 -2.93 7.67
CA THR A 316 -19.85 -3.63 7.78
C THR A 316 -19.04 -3.07 8.95
N ARG A 317 -18.05 -3.84 9.38
CA ARG A 317 -17.12 -3.38 10.42
C ARG A 317 -16.29 -2.17 9.95
N ALA A 318 -16.00 -2.07 8.65
CA ALA A 318 -15.38 -0.87 8.09
C ALA A 318 -16.25 0.37 8.30
N ASP A 319 -17.56 0.27 8.05
CA ASP A 319 -18.48 1.39 8.21
C ASP A 319 -18.60 1.83 9.68
N ALA A 320 -18.59 0.87 10.62
CA ALA A 320 -18.61 1.17 12.06
C ALA A 320 -17.32 1.89 12.49
N LEU A 321 -16.17 1.35 12.12
CA LEU A 321 -14.89 1.97 12.44
C LEU A 321 -14.78 3.38 11.85
N LEU A 322 -15.20 3.59 10.60
CA LEU A 322 -15.18 4.92 9.98
C LEU A 322 -16.05 5.93 10.74
N ARG A 323 -17.23 5.54 11.23
CA ARG A 323 -18.09 6.41 12.09
C ARG A 323 -17.40 6.75 13.40
N ASP A 324 -16.78 5.77 14.07
CA ASP A 324 -16.06 5.99 15.33
C ASP A 324 -14.87 6.95 15.12
N LEU A 325 -14.12 6.77 14.01
CA LEU A 325 -13.01 7.66 13.64
C LEU A 325 -13.49 9.07 13.29
N ALA A 326 -14.64 9.22 12.63
CA ALA A 326 -15.25 10.53 12.37
C ALA A 326 -15.60 11.25 13.66
N GLY A 327 -16.10 10.50 14.68
CA GLY A 327 -16.39 11.03 16.01
C GLY A 327 -15.18 11.65 16.73
N LEU A 328 -13.95 11.26 16.37
CA LEU A 328 -12.74 11.89 16.88
C LEU A 328 -12.43 13.26 16.25
N SER A 329 -13.17 13.67 15.24
CA SER A 329 -13.00 14.93 14.50
C SER A 329 -11.56 15.15 14.03
N PRO A 330 -10.97 14.18 13.27
CA PRO A 330 -9.62 14.33 12.76
C PRO A 330 -9.53 15.52 11.80
N LYS A 331 -8.39 16.22 11.82
CA LYS A 331 -8.10 17.29 10.85
C LYS A 331 -7.97 16.76 9.43
N LEU A 332 -7.44 15.55 9.35
CA LEU A 332 -7.26 14.84 8.09
C LEU A 332 -7.35 13.33 8.34
N MET A 333 -8.05 12.63 7.47
CA MET A 333 -7.89 11.19 7.30
C MET A 333 -7.38 10.92 5.89
N VAL A 334 -6.35 10.10 5.77
CA VAL A 334 -5.78 9.66 4.50
C VAL A 334 -6.06 8.18 4.33
N VAL A 335 -6.67 7.82 3.22
CA VAL A 335 -6.97 6.43 2.87
C VAL A 335 -6.25 6.08 1.59
N THR A 336 -5.44 5.02 1.63
CA THR A 336 -4.79 4.40 0.47
C THR A 336 -5.33 3.00 0.31
N GLU A 337 -5.96 2.71 -0.83
CA GLU A 337 -6.48 1.39 -1.16
C GLU A 337 -6.11 0.98 -2.58
N GLN A 338 -6.19 -0.31 -2.87
CA GLN A 338 -6.07 -0.84 -4.22
C GLN A 338 -7.28 -0.40 -5.04
N GLU A 339 -7.05 0.14 -6.25
CA GLU A 339 -8.12 0.53 -7.16
C GLU A 339 -8.61 -0.72 -7.91
N ALA A 340 -9.30 -1.59 -7.19
CA ALA A 340 -9.78 -2.88 -7.64
C ALA A 340 -11.20 -3.14 -7.15
N ASP A 341 -11.94 -4.02 -7.82
CA ASP A 341 -13.32 -4.38 -7.45
C ASP A 341 -13.44 -5.90 -7.25
N HIS A 342 -12.91 -6.36 -6.11
CA HIS A 342 -12.90 -7.78 -5.71
C HIS A 342 -14.00 -8.11 -4.68
N ASN A 343 -14.84 -7.14 -4.31
CA ASN A 343 -15.94 -7.36 -3.37
C ASN A 343 -17.22 -7.91 -4.04
N GLY A 344 -17.27 -8.01 -5.36
CA GLY A 344 -18.42 -8.55 -6.09
C GLY A 344 -18.79 -9.98 -5.65
N ALA A 345 -20.10 -10.29 -5.59
CA ALA A 345 -20.60 -11.61 -5.21
C ALA A 345 -20.41 -12.65 -6.35
N GLU A 346 -20.54 -12.23 -7.61
CA GLU A 346 -20.43 -13.08 -8.78
C GLU A 346 -18.98 -13.51 -8.99
N PHE A 347 -18.74 -14.81 -9.10
CA PHE A 347 -17.39 -15.38 -9.12
C PHE A 347 -16.60 -15.00 -10.36
N THR A 348 -17.15 -15.23 -11.55
CA THR A 348 -16.38 -15.05 -12.81
C THR A 348 -16.02 -13.60 -13.04
N GLY A 349 -16.90 -12.64 -12.70
CA GLY A 349 -16.60 -11.21 -12.77
C GLY A 349 -15.50 -10.80 -11.81
N ARG A 350 -15.55 -11.29 -10.56
CA ARG A 350 -14.52 -11.08 -9.55
C ARG A 350 -13.18 -11.68 -9.98
N TYR A 351 -13.19 -12.90 -10.47
CA TYR A 351 -12.01 -13.60 -10.99
C TYR A 351 -11.30 -12.83 -12.11
N ARG A 352 -12.06 -12.37 -13.14
CA ARG A 352 -11.50 -11.64 -14.27
C ARG A 352 -10.87 -10.31 -13.85
N LYS A 353 -11.51 -9.59 -12.91
CA LYS A 353 -10.96 -8.37 -12.33
C LYS A 353 -9.65 -8.64 -11.57
N ALA A 354 -9.63 -9.70 -10.76
CA ALA A 354 -8.43 -10.11 -10.05
C ALA A 354 -7.29 -10.50 -11.01
N LEU A 355 -7.59 -11.32 -12.03
CA LEU A 355 -6.60 -11.72 -13.02
C LEU A 355 -5.94 -10.53 -13.71
N LYS A 356 -6.74 -9.53 -14.13
CA LYS A 356 -6.24 -8.28 -14.72
C LYS A 356 -5.37 -7.49 -13.73
N TYR A 357 -5.87 -7.27 -12.52
CA TYR A 357 -5.20 -6.46 -11.49
C TYR A 357 -3.85 -7.06 -11.07
N TYR A 358 -3.84 -8.34 -10.68
CA TYR A 358 -2.62 -9.01 -10.25
C TYR A 358 -1.63 -9.21 -11.40
N GLY A 359 -2.10 -9.33 -12.65
CA GLY A 359 -1.22 -9.31 -13.82
C GLY A 359 -0.40 -8.02 -13.90
N ALA A 360 -1.06 -6.87 -13.82
CA ALA A 360 -0.39 -5.57 -13.82
C ALA A 360 0.52 -5.37 -12.59
N LEU A 361 0.13 -5.92 -11.43
CA LEU A 361 0.91 -5.84 -10.20
C LEU A 361 2.19 -6.69 -10.29
N LEU A 362 2.11 -7.94 -10.80
CA LEU A 362 3.28 -8.80 -10.98
C LEU A 362 4.30 -8.19 -11.96
N ASP A 363 3.82 -7.59 -13.05
CA ASP A 363 4.66 -6.85 -13.98
C ASP A 363 5.40 -5.69 -13.29
N ALA A 364 4.68 -4.90 -12.48
CA ALA A 364 5.28 -3.79 -11.75
C ALA A 364 6.33 -4.26 -10.72
N LEU A 365 6.08 -5.38 -10.05
CA LEU A 365 7.05 -5.98 -9.12
C LEU A 365 8.27 -6.51 -9.87
N GLN A 366 8.11 -7.10 -11.04
CA GLN A 366 9.22 -7.55 -11.89
C GLN A 366 10.12 -6.39 -12.28
N GLU A 367 9.56 -5.27 -12.71
CA GLU A 367 10.29 -4.05 -13.06
C GLU A 367 11.03 -3.44 -11.87
N SER A 368 10.54 -3.67 -10.66
CA SER A 368 11.14 -3.12 -9.43
C SER A 368 12.34 -3.91 -8.93
N VAL A 369 12.53 -5.17 -9.34
CA VAL A 369 13.60 -6.07 -8.85
C VAL A 369 15.00 -5.47 -8.99
N PRO A 370 15.41 -4.91 -10.14
CA PRO A 370 16.79 -4.41 -10.29
C PRO A 370 17.14 -3.28 -9.33
N ALA A 371 16.15 -2.55 -8.88
CA ALA A 371 16.33 -1.33 -8.09
C ALA A 371 16.08 -1.51 -6.58
N ARG A 372 15.26 -2.49 -6.17
CA ARG A 372 14.68 -2.52 -4.82
C ARG A 372 14.57 -3.89 -4.19
N GLY A 373 15.09 -4.91 -4.81
CA GLY A 373 15.02 -6.25 -4.28
C GLY A 373 15.70 -7.27 -5.18
N SER A 374 15.54 -8.51 -4.85
CA SER A 374 16.03 -9.66 -5.60
C SER A 374 14.87 -10.49 -6.15
N ALA A 375 15.16 -11.37 -7.10
CA ALA A 375 14.18 -12.34 -7.59
C ALA A 375 13.65 -13.26 -6.47
N VAL A 376 14.48 -13.55 -5.46
CA VAL A 376 14.09 -14.36 -4.29
C VAL A 376 13.08 -13.61 -3.42
N GLU A 377 13.33 -12.32 -3.14
CA GLU A 377 12.42 -11.48 -2.36
C GLU A 377 11.08 -11.28 -3.08
N ARG A 378 11.12 -11.04 -4.41
CA ARG A 378 9.92 -10.98 -5.24
C ARG A 378 9.13 -12.30 -5.16
N ALA A 379 9.78 -13.44 -5.33
CA ALA A 379 9.13 -14.75 -5.22
C ALA A 379 8.56 -15.00 -3.81
N GLY A 380 9.21 -14.47 -2.78
CA GLY A 380 8.70 -14.46 -1.41
C GLY A 380 7.40 -13.67 -1.28
N VAL A 381 7.35 -12.45 -1.83
CA VAL A 381 6.14 -11.62 -1.88
C VAL A 381 5.03 -12.32 -2.66
N GLU A 382 5.33 -12.86 -3.84
CA GLU A 382 4.33 -13.53 -4.68
C GLU A 382 3.72 -14.74 -3.97
N ARG A 383 4.52 -15.57 -3.28
CA ARG A 383 4.03 -16.79 -2.61
C ARG A 383 3.42 -16.54 -1.23
N CYS A 384 4.02 -15.68 -0.42
CA CYS A 384 3.61 -15.53 0.98
C CYS A 384 2.59 -14.41 1.20
N LEU A 385 2.36 -13.55 0.19
CA LEU A 385 1.38 -12.48 0.26
C LEU A 385 0.37 -12.58 -0.90
N LEU A 386 0.81 -12.43 -2.15
CA LEU A 386 -0.14 -12.33 -3.27
C LEU A 386 -0.90 -13.62 -3.54
N LEU A 387 -0.29 -14.80 -3.36
CA LEU A 387 -0.99 -16.08 -3.47
C LEU A 387 -2.11 -16.19 -2.42
N GLU A 388 -1.86 -15.77 -1.18
CA GLU A 388 -2.87 -15.81 -0.12
C GLU A 388 -4.04 -14.84 -0.43
N GLU A 389 -3.75 -13.65 -0.95
CA GLU A 389 -4.77 -12.71 -1.42
C GLU A 389 -5.58 -13.27 -2.59
N ILE A 390 -4.91 -13.86 -3.60
CA ILE A 390 -5.57 -14.47 -4.75
C ILE A 390 -6.42 -15.68 -4.33
N ARG A 391 -5.93 -16.54 -3.43
CA ARG A 391 -6.69 -17.65 -2.84
C ARG A 391 -7.94 -17.16 -2.12
N ASP A 392 -7.81 -16.09 -1.33
CA ASP A 392 -8.93 -15.49 -0.63
C ASP A 392 -10.00 -14.97 -1.60
N ILE A 393 -9.60 -14.24 -2.64
CA ILE A 393 -10.51 -13.67 -3.65
C ILE A 393 -11.18 -14.76 -4.50
N VAL A 394 -10.43 -15.80 -4.90
CA VAL A 394 -10.87 -16.82 -5.87
C VAL A 394 -11.56 -17.99 -5.17
N ALA A 395 -11.00 -18.50 -4.07
CA ALA A 395 -11.49 -19.71 -3.43
C ALA A 395 -12.47 -19.46 -2.28
N CYS A 396 -12.38 -18.32 -1.57
CA CYS A 396 -13.22 -18.04 -0.42
C CYS A 396 -14.53 -17.33 -0.78
N GLU A 397 -15.56 -17.59 0.02
CA GLU A 397 -16.89 -16.94 -0.09
C GLU A 397 -17.42 -16.48 1.28
N GLY A 398 -18.43 -15.63 1.26
CA GLY A 398 -19.07 -15.13 2.48
C GLY A 398 -18.06 -14.48 3.44
N ALA A 399 -18.19 -14.70 4.73
CA ALA A 399 -17.34 -14.14 5.78
C ALA A 399 -15.87 -14.69 5.75
N GLN A 400 -15.63 -15.78 5.02
CA GLN A 400 -14.27 -16.32 4.89
C GLN A 400 -13.42 -15.51 3.92
N ARG A 401 -14.04 -14.79 2.96
CA ARG A 401 -13.32 -13.93 2.02
C ARG A 401 -13.05 -12.57 2.67
N ARG A 402 -11.78 -12.27 2.93
CA ARG A 402 -11.31 -11.07 3.60
C ARG A 402 -10.80 -10.00 2.63
N GLU A 403 -10.20 -10.40 1.52
CA GLU A 403 -9.67 -9.50 0.51
C GLU A 403 -10.81 -8.98 -0.38
N ARG A 404 -11.46 -7.90 0.09
CA ARG A 404 -12.68 -7.31 -0.49
C ARG A 404 -12.43 -5.91 -1.03
N HIS A 405 -11.42 -5.79 -1.90
CA HIS A 405 -11.07 -4.50 -2.49
C HIS A 405 -12.28 -3.85 -3.16
N GLU A 406 -12.45 -2.56 -2.93
CA GLU A 406 -13.46 -1.74 -3.57
C GLU A 406 -12.81 -0.53 -4.24
N PRO A 407 -13.32 -0.07 -5.41
CA PRO A 407 -12.82 1.13 -6.07
C PRO A 407 -13.15 2.39 -5.26
N MET A 408 -12.41 3.46 -5.51
CA MET A 408 -12.50 4.75 -4.83
C MET A 408 -13.94 5.27 -4.73
N LEU A 409 -14.75 5.10 -5.76
CA LEU A 409 -16.14 5.54 -5.76
C LEU A 409 -16.98 4.91 -4.63
N LYS A 410 -16.75 3.62 -4.33
CA LYS A 410 -17.41 2.93 -3.22
C LYS A 410 -16.88 3.40 -1.87
N TRP A 411 -15.56 3.63 -1.77
CA TRP A 411 -14.96 4.21 -0.57
C TRP A 411 -15.49 5.61 -0.29
N ALA A 412 -15.65 6.46 -1.33
CA ALA A 412 -16.26 7.78 -1.20
C ALA A 412 -17.66 7.71 -0.58
N ALA A 413 -18.49 6.79 -1.05
CA ALA A 413 -19.84 6.60 -0.49
C ALA A 413 -19.82 6.15 0.98
N ARG A 414 -18.87 5.28 1.38
CA ARG A 414 -18.71 4.86 2.79
C ARG A 414 -18.22 6.00 3.68
N MET A 415 -17.26 6.80 3.18
CA MET A 415 -16.73 7.96 3.89
C MET A 415 -17.82 9.01 4.13
N ASP A 416 -18.62 9.33 3.10
CA ASP A 416 -19.76 10.25 3.20
C ASP A 416 -20.78 9.74 4.23
N ALA A 417 -21.16 8.46 4.17
CA ALA A 417 -22.06 7.83 5.12
C ALA A 417 -21.53 7.82 6.57
N ALA A 418 -20.22 7.88 6.76
CA ALA A 418 -19.57 7.99 8.06
C ALA A 418 -19.45 9.44 8.57
N GLY A 419 -19.79 10.46 7.76
CA GLY A 419 -19.71 11.87 8.14
C GLY A 419 -18.41 12.57 7.73
N PHE A 420 -17.65 11.97 6.83
CA PHE A 420 -16.49 12.61 6.23
C PHE A 420 -16.87 13.35 4.95
N VAL A 421 -16.16 14.44 4.67
CA VAL A 421 -16.21 15.15 3.40
C VAL A 421 -14.84 15.15 2.73
N PRO A 422 -14.75 15.17 1.39
CA PRO A 422 -13.47 15.21 0.70
C PRO A 422 -12.62 16.41 1.10
N ALA A 423 -11.34 16.18 1.28
CA ALA A 423 -10.33 17.22 1.44
C ALA A 423 -9.42 17.16 0.21
N VAL A 424 -9.62 18.10 -0.71
CA VAL A 424 -8.95 18.08 -2.02
C VAL A 424 -7.44 18.19 -1.89
N MET A 425 -6.70 17.27 -2.48
CA MET A 425 -5.25 17.37 -2.59
C MET A 425 -4.84 18.55 -3.46
N SER A 426 -3.87 19.32 -2.99
CA SER A 426 -3.40 20.48 -3.73
C SER A 426 -2.64 20.10 -5.02
N PRO A 427 -2.63 20.96 -6.04
CA PRO A 427 -1.87 20.73 -7.27
C PRO A 427 -0.37 20.46 -7.02
N ASP A 428 0.22 21.08 -6.01
CA ASP A 428 1.63 20.89 -5.66
C ASP A 428 1.94 19.45 -5.22
N ILE A 429 1.04 18.83 -4.43
CA ILE A 429 1.16 17.44 -4.01
C ILE A 429 1.13 16.52 -5.23
N VAL A 430 0.20 16.79 -6.15
CA VAL A 430 0.06 16.02 -7.39
C VAL A 430 1.33 16.14 -8.25
N ALA A 431 1.86 17.36 -8.40
CA ALA A 431 3.07 17.60 -9.19
C ALA A 431 4.29 16.88 -8.58
N GLN A 432 4.49 16.99 -7.26
CA GLN A 432 5.63 16.36 -6.58
C GLN A 432 5.54 14.82 -6.60
N THR A 433 4.35 14.27 -6.42
CA THR A 433 4.15 12.82 -6.52
C THR A 433 4.28 12.32 -7.95
N GLY A 434 3.91 13.13 -8.96
CA GLY A 434 4.13 12.85 -10.37
C GLY A 434 5.62 12.78 -10.72
N ILE A 435 6.43 13.71 -10.20
CA ILE A 435 7.90 13.67 -10.35
C ILE A 435 8.46 12.38 -9.74
N LEU A 436 8.03 12.02 -8.53
CA LEU A 436 8.47 10.76 -7.91
C LEU A 436 8.07 9.54 -8.73
N ALA A 437 6.84 9.50 -9.26
CA ALA A 437 6.37 8.42 -10.13
C ALA A 437 7.29 8.26 -11.36
N HIS A 438 7.64 9.37 -12.02
CA HIS A 438 8.55 9.39 -13.17
C HIS A 438 9.96 8.88 -12.80
N ILE A 439 10.49 9.29 -11.66
CA ILE A 439 11.79 8.81 -11.16
C ILE A 439 11.75 7.31 -10.90
N LEU A 440 10.70 6.83 -10.23
CA LEU A 440 10.53 5.42 -9.90
C LEU A 440 10.34 4.54 -11.15
N ALA A 441 9.81 5.11 -12.21
CA ALA A 441 9.69 4.48 -13.53
C ALA A 441 10.98 4.49 -14.35
N GLY A 442 12.10 4.99 -13.81
CA GLY A 442 13.37 5.11 -14.56
C GLY A 442 13.25 6.06 -15.76
N GLY A 443 12.38 7.06 -15.67
CA GLY A 443 12.13 8.01 -16.76
C GLY A 443 11.08 7.54 -17.79
N SER A 444 10.56 6.33 -17.67
CA SER A 444 9.48 5.85 -18.53
C SER A 444 8.13 6.49 -18.15
N THR A 445 7.13 6.38 -19.02
CA THR A 445 5.75 6.84 -18.77
C THR A 445 4.87 5.75 -18.15
N ALA A 446 5.46 4.63 -17.74
CA ALA A 446 4.73 3.48 -17.21
C ALA A 446 3.96 3.79 -15.92
N TYR A 447 4.46 4.72 -15.09
CA TYR A 447 3.76 5.18 -13.91
C TYR A 447 3.30 6.62 -14.10
N ARG A 448 2.02 6.85 -13.82
CA ARG A 448 1.38 8.16 -13.91
C ARG A 448 0.58 8.44 -12.64
N VAL A 449 0.56 9.69 -12.24
CA VAL A 449 -0.28 10.19 -11.15
C VAL A 449 -1.28 11.18 -11.73
N SER A 450 -2.54 11.01 -11.42
CA SER A 450 -3.61 11.92 -11.82
C SER A 450 -4.50 12.27 -10.64
N ARG A 451 -5.00 13.48 -10.60
CA ARG A 451 -6.03 13.90 -9.67
C ARG A 451 -7.36 13.98 -10.40
N GLU A 452 -8.35 13.27 -9.90
CA GLU A 452 -9.72 13.31 -10.41
C GLU A 452 -10.51 14.50 -9.84
N GLU A 453 -11.72 14.73 -10.36
CA GLU A 453 -12.56 15.89 -10.00
C GLU A 453 -12.93 15.93 -8.50
N ASP A 454 -13.10 14.77 -7.87
CA ASP A 454 -13.38 14.63 -6.43
C ASP A 454 -12.17 14.96 -5.53
N GLY A 455 -11.00 15.26 -6.14
CA GLY A 455 -9.77 15.60 -5.44
C GLY A 455 -8.95 14.40 -4.96
N CYS A 456 -9.36 13.18 -5.28
CA CYS A 456 -8.61 11.95 -5.06
C CYS A 456 -7.44 11.84 -6.04
N LEU A 457 -6.35 11.20 -5.59
CA LEU A 457 -5.17 10.96 -6.40
C LEU A 457 -5.15 9.48 -6.80
N PHE A 458 -5.10 9.22 -8.11
CA PHE A 458 -4.92 7.89 -8.65
C PHE A 458 -3.49 7.68 -9.14
N ILE A 459 -2.99 6.50 -8.86
CA ILE A 459 -1.65 6.05 -9.28
C ILE A 459 -1.85 4.94 -10.30
N TYR A 460 -1.44 5.21 -11.52
CA TYR A 460 -1.63 4.34 -12.68
C TYR A 460 -0.36 3.58 -13.03
N ARG A 461 -0.55 2.38 -13.57
CA ARG A 461 0.43 1.71 -14.41
C ARG A 461 -0.13 1.64 -15.83
N ASN A 462 0.55 2.30 -16.77
CA ASN A 462 0.01 2.59 -18.10
C ASN A 462 -1.35 3.29 -17.96
N ASP A 463 -2.43 2.69 -18.48
CA ASP A 463 -3.79 3.23 -18.39
C ASP A 463 -4.63 2.62 -17.26
N ASP A 464 -4.08 1.64 -16.53
CA ASP A 464 -4.79 0.98 -15.44
C ASP A 464 -4.53 1.68 -14.10
N PRO A 465 -5.58 2.17 -13.41
CA PRO A 465 -5.45 2.67 -12.06
C PRO A 465 -5.18 1.52 -11.10
N MET A 466 -4.07 1.60 -10.37
CA MET A 466 -3.63 0.54 -9.47
C MET A 466 -3.93 0.84 -8.01
N PHE A 467 -3.78 2.12 -7.62
CA PHE A 467 -4.02 2.57 -6.26
C PHE A 467 -4.68 3.93 -6.26
N SER A 468 -5.52 4.16 -5.26
CA SER A 468 -6.10 5.46 -4.96
C SER A 468 -5.58 5.97 -3.61
N VAL A 469 -5.37 7.28 -3.52
CA VAL A 469 -5.05 7.99 -2.28
C VAL A 469 -6.07 9.10 -2.13
N SER A 470 -6.90 9.00 -1.12
CA SER A 470 -7.96 9.95 -0.83
C SER A 470 -7.75 10.63 0.52
N THR A 471 -8.15 11.89 0.59
CA THR A 471 -8.05 12.69 1.81
C THR A 471 -9.43 13.20 2.23
N TRP A 472 -9.68 13.15 3.53
CA TRP A 472 -10.99 13.39 4.13
C TRP A 472 -10.88 14.25 5.37
N ARG A 473 -11.93 15.01 5.69
CA ARG A 473 -12.07 15.75 6.93
C ARG A 473 -13.49 15.62 7.45
N THR A 474 -13.70 15.81 8.72
CA THR A 474 -15.05 15.96 9.29
C THR A 474 -15.54 17.39 9.11
N VAL A 475 -16.85 17.56 9.07
CA VAL A 475 -17.53 18.88 8.94
C VAL A 475 -17.41 19.68 10.23
#